data_7f12946eab453827249a7283eff8a598
#
_entry.id   7f12946eab453827249a7283eff8a598
#
_cell.length_a   1.000
_cell.length_b   1.000
_cell.length_c   1.000
_cell.angle_alpha   90.00
_cell.angle_beta   90.00
_cell.angle_gamma   90.00
#
_symmetry.space_group_name_H-M   'P 1'
#
loop_
_entity.id
_entity.type
_entity.pdbx_description
1 polymer ?
#
loop_
_entity_poly.entity_id
_entity_poly.type
_entity_poly.pdbx_seq_one_letter_code
_entity_poly.pdbx_strand_id
1 'polypeptide(L)'
;MDEIAAAAVAETKPTYPFIASNENILMEMRGIVGLAVANPVIRLLYAIGEIGALILGFRNIATLIVTDQRAIINSKSFVFWVFEARRDFTTFLPGGASNISSGYAAGFLWFFKKSFVRINNLDFGARGHSIVECDKAANLILSTLR
;
A
#
# COMPACT_ATOMS: atom_id res chain seq x y z
N MET A 1 18.42 -36.87 -24.94
CA MET A 1 16.99 -36.46 -24.78
C MET A 1 16.81 -36.05 -23.33
N ASP A 2 16.87 -34.77 -23.02
CA ASP A 2 16.40 -34.17 -21.75
C ASP A 2 16.92 -32.74 -21.63
N GLU A 3 16.63 -31.93 -22.67
CA GLU A 3 17.03 -30.52 -22.71
C GLU A 3 15.82 -29.58 -22.96
N ILE A 4 14.64 -29.97 -22.42
CA ILE A 4 13.40 -29.22 -22.58
C ILE A 4 12.71 -29.07 -21.21
N ALA A 5 13.40 -28.52 -20.23
CA ALA A 5 12.73 -28.20 -18.95
C ALA A 5 13.37 -27.05 -18.18
N ALA A 6 13.89 -26.06 -18.85
CA ALA A 6 14.39 -24.85 -18.17
C ALA A 6 14.00 -23.56 -18.90
N ALA A 7 12.83 -23.54 -19.52
CA ALA A 7 12.17 -22.25 -19.78
C ALA A 7 11.55 -21.80 -18.45
N ALA A 8 12.41 -21.34 -17.53
CA ALA A 8 11.98 -20.60 -16.36
C ALA A 8 11.08 -19.46 -16.86
N VAL A 9 9.85 -19.50 -16.42
CA VAL A 9 8.90 -18.39 -16.51
C VAL A 9 9.64 -17.18 -15.96
N ALA A 10 10.16 -16.35 -16.85
CA ALA A 10 10.63 -15.03 -16.48
C ALA A 10 9.37 -14.30 -16.02
N GLU A 11 9.14 -14.27 -14.70
CA GLU A 11 8.20 -13.37 -14.10
C GLU A 11 8.55 -11.98 -14.63
N THR A 12 7.73 -11.49 -15.54
CA THR A 12 7.83 -10.12 -16.04
C THR A 12 7.59 -9.23 -14.85
N LYS A 13 8.68 -8.80 -14.18
CA LYS A 13 8.63 -7.80 -13.12
C LYS A 13 7.82 -6.62 -13.64
N PRO A 14 6.76 -6.20 -12.95
CA PRO A 14 6.00 -5.05 -13.38
C PRO A 14 6.95 -3.86 -13.48
N THR A 15 7.12 -3.35 -14.71
CA THR A 15 8.04 -2.24 -14.96
C THR A 15 7.35 -0.96 -14.55
N TYR A 16 7.70 -0.47 -13.38
CA TYR A 16 7.25 0.84 -12.93
C TYR A 16 8.20 1.91 -13.47
N PRO A 17 7.71 2.90 -14.22
CA PRO A 17 8.57 3.91 -14.86
C PRO A 17 9.33 4.82 -13.85
N PHE A 18 8.94 4.77 -12.58
CA PHE A 18 9.55 5.53 -11.50
C PHE A 18 10.56 4.73 -10.67
N ILE A 19 10.79 3.47 -10.99
CA ILE A 19 11.82 2.63 -10.35
C ILE A 19 13.06 2.64 -11.24
N ALA A 20 14.20 2.97 -10.65
CA ALA A 20 15.45 2.98 -11.37
C ALA A 20 15.87 1.56 -11.77
N SER A 21 16.61 1.43 -12.88
CA SER A 21 17.05 0.13 -13.42
C SER A 21 17.94 -0.68 -12.45
N ASN A 22 18.62 0.02 -11.53
CA ASN A 22 19.47 -0.57 -10.49
C ASN A 22 18.75 -0.82 -9.16
N GLU A 23 17.43 -0.61 -9.11
CA GLU A 23 16.62 -0.73 -7.90
C GLU A 23 15.83 -2.03 -7.94
N ASN A 24 15.92 -2.84 -6.87
CA ASN A 24 15.23 -4.11 -6.77
C ASN A 24 13.97 -3.98 -5.92
N ILE A 25 12.86 -4.49 -6.43
CA ILE A 25 11.61 -4.57 -5.66
C ILE A 25 11.73 -5.75 -4.70
N LEU A 26 11.64 -5.47 -3.41
CA LEU A 26 11.65 -6.47 -2.34
C LEU A 26 10.23 -6.94 -2.00
N MET A 27 9.26 -6.02 -2.07
CA MET A 27 7.86 -6.31 -1.76
C MET A 27 6.91 -5.34 -2.46
N GLU A 28 5.77 -5.85 -2.88
CA GLU A 28 4.65 -5.05 -3.41
C GLU A 28 3.36 -5.45 -2.70
N MET A 29 2.61 -4.45 -2.25
CA MET A 29 1.32 -4.65 -1.59
C MET A 29 0.27 -3.71 -2.19
N ARG A 30 -0.95 -4.21 -2.38
CA ARG A 30 -2.09 -3.40 -2.83
C ARG A 30 -2.98 -3.03 -1.66
N GLY A 31 -3.51 -1.81 -1.70
CA GLY A 31 -4.32 -1.33 -0.59
C GLY A 31 -4.98 0.01 -0.88
N ILE A 32 -5.20 0.74 0.19
CA ILE A 32 -5.78 2.09 0.20
C ILE A 32 -4.95 2.94 1.15
N VAL A 33 -4.64 4.15 0.75
CA VAL A 33 -4.02 5.15 1.64
C VAL A 33 -5.10 5.95 2.35
N GLY A 34 -4.93 6.11 3.65
CA GLY A 34 -5.73 6.98 4.49
C GLY A 34 -4.86 7.79 5.46
N LEU A 35 -5.46 8.77 6.10
CA LEU A 35 -4.83 9.47 7.20
C LEU A 35 -5.04 8.68 8.50
N ALA A 36 -4.02 8.66 9.34
CA ALA A 36 -4.10 8.08 10.68
C ALA A 36 -5.01 8.96 11.56
N VAL A 37 -6.29 8.59 11.65
CA VAL A 37 -7.27 9.30 12.48
C VAL A 37 -7.44 8.58 13.80
N ALA A 38 -7.06 9.25 14.90
CA ALA A 38 -7.19 8.69 16.25
C ALA A 38 -8.61 8.78 16.82
N ASN A 39 -9.39 9.80 16.41
CA ASN A 39 -10.72 10.03 16.95
C ASN A 39 -11.76 9.06 16.37
N PRO A 40 -12.48 8.27 17.21
CA PRO A 40 -13.43 7.27 16.74
C PRO A 40 -14.65 7.88 16.03
N VAL A 41 -15.10 9.07 16.41
CA VAL A 41 -16.23 9.76 15.78
C VAL A 41 -15.86 10.19 14.36
N ILE A 42 -14.67 10.76 14.20
CA ILE A 42 -14.17 11.15 12.87
C ILE A 42 -13.98 9.90 11.99
N ARG A 43 -13.49 8.79 12.55
CA ARG A 43 -13.39 7.51 11.82
C ARG A 43 -14.74 7.01 11.32
N LEU A 44 -15.80 7.15 12.13
CA LEU A 44 -17.16 6.77 11.73
C LEU A 44 -17.67 7.64 10.58
N LEU A 45 -17.46 8.96 10.67
CA LEU A 45 -17.84 9.90 9.60
C LEU A 45 -17.09 9.60 8.30
N TYR A 46 -15.79 9.29 8.37
CA TYR A 46 -15.03 8.85 7.21
C TYR A 46 -15.56 7.55 6.62
N ALA A 47 -15.91 6.55 7.44
CA ALA A 47 -16.47 5.29 6.95
C ALA A 47 -17.82 5.48 6.22
N ILE A 48 -18.68 6.37 6.74
CA ILE A 48 -19.94 6.73 6.07
C ILE A 48 -19.65 7.45 4.75
N GLY A 49 -18.69 8.39 4.76
CA GLY A 49 -18.24 9.11 3.57
C GLY A 49 -17.65 8.17 2.49
N GLU A 50 -16.86 7.16 2.90
CA GLU A 50 -16.32 6.15 1.98
C GLU A 50 -17.43 5.34 1.29
N ILE A 51 -18.49 4.97 2.02
CA ILE A 51 -19.64 4.26 1.44
C ILE A 51 -20.37 5.16 0.44
N GLY A 52 -20.63 6.42 0.79
CA GLY A 52 -21.25 7.39 -0.10
C GLY A 52 -20.38 7.64 -1.35
N ALA A 53 -19.08 7.79 -1.18
CA ALA A 53 -18.13 7.96 -2.26
C ALA A 53 -18.11 6.74 -3.20
N LEU A 54 -18.18 5.53 -2.65
CA LEU A 54 -18.24 4.30 -3.46
C LEU A 54 -19.50 4.24 -4.31
N ILE A 55 -20.65 4.63 -3.76
CA ILE A 55 -21.94 4.72 -4.50
C ILE A 55 -21.83 5.73 -5.65
N LEU A 56 -21.17 6.86 -5.41
CA LEU A 56 -20.93 7.90 -6.41
C LEU A 56 -19.81 7.55 -7.41
N GLY A 57 -19.22 6.35 -7.31
CA GLY A 57 -18.18 5.89 -8.23
C GLY A 57 -16.79 6.39 -7.93
N PHE A 58 -16.53 6.89 -6.73
CA PHE A 58 -15.17 7.21 -6.28
C PHE A 58 -14.46 5.93 -5.80
N ARG A 59 -13.29 5.68 -6.35
CA ARG A 59 -12.46 4.53 -5.98
C ARG A 59 -11.01 4.96 -5.78
N ASN A 60 -10.46 4.63 -4.63
CA ASN A 60 -9.05 4.84 -4.33
C ASN A 60 -8.33 3.50 -4.36
N ILE A 61 -7.20 3.45 -5.06
CA ILE A 61 -6.31 2.30 -5.12
C ILE A 61 -4.92 2.81 -4.80
N ALA A 62 -4.21 2.11 -3.94
CA ALA A 62 -2.84 2.40 -3.64
C ALA A 62 -1.98 1.15 -3.75
N THR A 63 -0.73 1.34 -4.11
CA THR A 63 0.29 0.30 -4.12
C THR A 63 1.46 0.78 -3.29
N LEU A 64 1.81 -0.01 -2.28
CA LEU A 64 3.04 0.15 -1.51
C LEU A 64 4.11 -0.74 -2.14
N ILE A 65 5.20 -0.14 -2.55
CA ILE A 65 6.37 -0.82 -3.13
C ILE A 65 7.55 -0.54 -2.21
N VAL A 66 8.15 -1.60 -1.72
CA VAL A 66 9.38 -1.53 -0.93
C VAL A 66 10.51 -2.03 -1.82
N THR A 67 11.52 -1.20 -2.00
CA THR A 67 12.72 -1.53 -2.75
C THR A 67 13.91 -1.64 -1.81
N ASP A 68 15.07 -1.97 -2.33
CA ASP A 68 16.34 -2.01 -1.59
C ASP A 68 16.88 -0.60 -1.23
N GLN A 69 16.30 0.47 -1.77
CA GLN A 69 16.76 1.85 -1.57
C GLN A 69 15.72 2.78 -0.94
N ARG A 70 14.42 2.50 -1.07
CA ARG A 70 13.33 3.36 -0.60
C ARG A 70 12.00 2.64 -0.52
N ALA A 71 11.03 3.26 0.17
CA ALA A 71 9.65 2.85 0.14
C ALA A 71 8.82 3.85 -0.67
N ILE A 72 7.92 3.35 -1.50
CA ILE A 72 7.12 4.15 -2.44
C ILE A 72 5.65 3.82 -2.25
N ILE A 73 4.82 4.84 -2.07
CA ILE A 73 3.37 4.71 -2.10
C ILE A 73 2.86 5.41 -3.36
N ASN A 74 2.29 4.65 -4.26
CA ASN A 74 1.62 5.16 -5.45
C ASN A 74 0.12 5.01 -5.26
N SER A 75 -0.61 6.12 -5.17
CA SER A 75 -2.06 6.12 -5.02
C SER A 75 -2.74 6.74 -6.22
N LYS A 76 -3.87 6.15 -6.61
CA LYS A 76 -4.71 6.62 -7.71
C LYS A 76 -6.14 6.72 -7.23
N SER A 77 -6.76 7.84 -7.56
CA SER A 77 -8.18 8.09 -7.31
C SER A 77 -8.94 8.10 -8.63
N PHE A 78 -10.03 7.36 -8.68
CA PHE A 78 -10.92 7.27 -9.84
C PHE A 78 -12.27 7.89 -9.52
N VAL A 79 -12.86 8.53 -10.52
CA VAL A 79 -14.24 9.04 -10.50
C VAL A 79 -15.06 8.24 -11.50
N PHE A 80 -16.31 7.94 -11.16
CA PHE A 80 -17.19 7.05 -11.94
C PHE A 80 -16.53 5.70 -12.26
N TRP A 81 -15.68 5.19 -11.34
CA TRP A 81 -14.90 3.94 -11.40
C TRP A 81 -13.88 3.85 -12.54
N VAL A 82 -13.91 4.71 -13.53
CA VAL A 82 -13.15 4.60 -14.80
C VAL A 82 -12.16 5.73 -14.98
N PHE A 83 -12.55 6.97 -14.68
CA PHE A 83 -11.72 8.14 -14.95
C PHE A 83 -10.70 8.37 -13.84
N GLU A 84 -9.39 8.28 -14.14
CA GLU A 84 -8.33 8.64 -13.20
C GLU A 84 -8.39 10.16 -12.96
N ALA A 85 -8.84 10.56 -11.77
CA ALA A 85 -8.98 11.97 -11.39
C ALA A 85 -7.72 12.51 -10.71
N ARG A 86 -6.97 11.65 -9.99
CA ARG A 86 -5.78 12.04 -9.26
C ARG A 86 -4.81 10.89 -9.15
N ARG A 87 -3.53 11.21 -9.25
CA ARG A 87 -2.43 10.30 -8.96
C ARG A 87 -1.47 10.98 -8.01
N ASP A 88 -1.22 10.36 -6.88
CA ASP A 88 -0.24 10.81 -5.89
C ASP A 88 0.89 9.80 -5.79
N PHE A 89 2.08 10.33 -5.68
CA PHE A 89 3.30 9.55 -5.56
C PHE A 89 4.09 10.05 -4.36
N THR A 90 4.24 9.21 -3.35
CA THR A 90 4.98 9.54 -2.13
C THR A 90 6.17 8.60 -2.01
N THR A 91 7.36 9.16 -1.90
CA THR A 91 8.60 8.41 -1.71
C THR A 91 9.18 8.69 -0.34
N PHE A 92 9.54 7.64 0.38
CA PHE A 92 10.25 7.71 1.65
C PHE A 92 11.70 7.28 1.42
N LEU A 93 12.63 8.22 1.60
CA LEU A 93 14.06 7.98 1.50
C LEU A 93 14.65 7.57 2.86
N PRO A 94 15.85 6.98 2.91
CA PRO A 94 16.58 6.72 4.16
C PRO A 94 16.65 7.98 5.03
N GLY A 95 16.35 7.84 6.32
CA GLY A 95 16.25 8.96 7.27
C GLY A 95 14.95 9.79 7.17
N GLY A 96 14.11 9.59 6.16
CA GLY A 96 12.86 10.34 5.97
C GLY A 96 11.64 9.77 6.69
N ALA A 97 11.73 8.55 7.21
CA ALA A 97 10.66 7.91 7.97
C ALA A 97 11.04 7.83 9.46
N SER A 98 10.35 8.60 10.28
CA SER A 98 10.58 8.67 11.73
C SER A 98 9.73 7.67 12.54
N ASN A 99 8.61 7.25 11.98
CA ASN A 99 7.68 6.34 12.65
C ASN A 99 7.12 5.32 11.63
N ILE A 100 7.50 4.06 11.82
CA ILE A 100 7.02 2.94 11.01
C ILE A 100 6.40 1.93 11.97
N SER A 101 5.17 1.54 11.71
CA SER A 101 4.46 0.52 12.49
C SER A 101 3.52 -0.27 11.61
N SER A 102 3.18 -1.46 12.03
CA SER A 102 2.14 -2.29 11.44
C SER A 102 1.09 -2.61 12.50
N GLY A 103 -0.09 -2.95 12.06
CA GLY A 103 -1.15 -3.31 12.97
C GLY A 103 -2.42 -3.71 12.23
N TYR A 104 -3.45 -3.91 13.01
CA TYR A 104 -4.80 -4.09 12.48
C TYR A 104 -5.75 -3.10 13.15
N ALA A 105 -6.72 -2.63 12.39
CA ALA A 105 -7.81 -1.82 12.90
C ALA A 105 -9.12 -2.60 12.74
N ALA A 106 -9.96 -2.56 13.77
CA ALA A 106 -11.32 -3.04 13.64
C ALA A 106 -12.06 -2.15 12.63
N GLY A 107 -12.61 -2.76 11.59
CA GLY A 107 -13.46 -2.07 10.63
C GLY A 107 -14.85 -1.78 11.19
N PHE A 108 -15.71 -1.25 10.36
CA PHE A 108 -17.14 -1.08 10.65
C PHE A 108 -17.74 -2.43 11.07
N LEU A 109 -18.48 -2.46 12.16
CA LEU A 109 -19.12 -3.64 12.74
C LEU A 109 -18.18 -4.69 13.38
N TRP A 110 -16.94 -4.35 13.76
CA TRP A 110 -16.02 -5.20 14.53
C TRP A 110 -15.62 -6.54 13.87
N PHE A 111 -16.34 -6.97 12.85
CA PHE A 111 -16.12 -8.24 12.16
C PHE A 111 -15.03 -8.18 11.09
N PHE A 112 -14.72 -7.00 10.56
CA PHE A 112 -13.72 -6.83 9.52
C PHE A 112 -12.45 -6.18 10.09
N LYS A 113 -11.45 -7.00 10.37
CA LYS A 113 -10.11 -6.51 10.70
C LYS A 113 -9.41 -6.10 9.40
N LYS A 114 -8.96 -4.86 9.32
CA LYS A 114 -8.12 -4.37 8.22
C LYS A 114 -6.70 -4.26 8.73
N SER A 115 -5.77 -5.00 8.12
CA SER A 115 -4.34 -4.86 8.39
C SER A 115 -3.82 -3.57 7.74
N PHE A 116 -2.89 -2.90 8.38
CA PHE A 116 -2.29 -1.68 7.85
C PHE A 116 -0.79 -1.61 8.14
N VAL A 117 -0.09 -0.85 7.32
CA VAL A 117 1.27 -0.40 7.55
C VAL A 117 1.23 1.13 7.67
N ARG A 118 1.76 1.66 8.74
CA ARG A 118 1.86 3.10 8.99
C ARG A 118 3.27 3.57 8.72
N ILE A 119 3.40 4.62 7.93
CA ILE A 119 4.67 5.32 7.69
C ILE A 119 4.43 6.79 7.99
N ASN A 120 5.02 7.29 9.06
CA ASN A 120 4.75 8.62 9.62
C ASN A 120 3.26 8.80 9.91
N ASN A 121 2.58 9.70 9.20
CA ASN A 121 1.15 10.00 9.36
C ASN A 121 0.26 9.36 8.31
N LEU A 122 0.81 8.50 7.45
CA LEU A 122 0.06 7.80 6.41
C LEU A 122 -0.20 6.36 6.82
N ASP A 123 -1.47 5.97 6.81
CA ASP A 123 -1.91 4.59 6.99
C ASP A 123 -2.16 3.95 5.63
N PHE A 124 -1.36 2.94 5.31
CA PHE A 124 -1.59 2.09 4.16
C PHE A 124 -2.39 0.86 4.58
N GLY A 125 -3.69 0.87 4.30
CA GLY A 125 -4.58 -0.26 4.56
C GLY A 125 -4.39 -1.34 3.51
N ALA A 126 -3.77 -2.45 3.88
CA ALA A 126 -3.45 -3.55 2.99
C ALA A 126 -4.71 -4.38 2.69
N ARG A 127 -5.17 -4.38 1.45
CA ARG A 127 -6.30 -5.20 1.01
C ARG A 127 -5.86 -6.62 0.65
N GLY A 128 -6.49 -7.61 1.29
CA GLY A 128 -6.22 -9.02 1.00
C GLY A 128 -4.89 -9.53 1.56
N HIS A 129 -4.20 -8.73 2.37
CA HIS A 129 -2.95 -9.10 3.02
C HIS A 129 -3.15 -9.36 4.51
N SER A 130 -2.43 -10.35 5.03
CA SER A 130 -2.44 -10.70 6.44
C SER A 130 -1.63 -9.70 7.28
N ILE A 131 -1.83 -9.73 8.60
CA ILE A 131 -1.01 -8.93 9.52
C ILE A 131 0.47 -9.30 9.44
N VAL A 132 0.77 -10.58 9.22
CA VAL A 132 2.16 -11.08 9.09
C VAL A 132 2.86 -10.46 7.87
N GLU A 133 2.15 -10.28 6.76
CA GLU A 133 2.69 -9.61 5.57
C GLU A 133 2.90 -8.11 5.83
N CYS A 134 2.00 -7.47 6.58
CA CYS A 134 2.17 -6.08 7.00
C CYS A 134 3.37 -5.90 7.94
N ASP A 135 3.57 -6.83 8.89
CA ASP A 135 4.74 -6.84 9.77
C ASP A 135 6.04 -7.03 8.98
N LYS A 136 6.02 -7.93 8.00
CA LYS A 136 7.16 -8.13 7.09
C LYS A 136 7.46 -6.86 6.29
N ALA A 137 6.43 -6.21 5.75
CA ALA A 137 6.58 -4.95 5.03
C ALA A 137 7.17 -3.85 5.93
N ALA A 138 6.64 -3.69 7.14
CA ALA A 138 7.16 -2.71 8.11
C ALA A 138 8.62 -2.95 8.45
N ASN A 139 9.00 -4.22 8.69
CA ASN A 139 10.39 -4.58 8.96
C ASN A 139 11.32 -4.35 7.77
N LEU A 140 10.87 -4.64 6.55
CA LEU A 140 11.62 -4.34 5.33
C LEU A 140 11.82 -2.82 5.17
N ILE A 141 10.77 -2.03 5.39
CA ILE A 141 10.85 -0.57 5.32
C ILE A 141 11.83 -0.05 6.39
N LEU A 142 11.77 -0.57 7.62
CA LEU A 142 12.69 -0.20 8.69
C LEU A 142 14.15 -0.53 8.33
N SER A 143 14.42 -1.68 7.71
CA SER A 143 15.77 -2.07 7.30
C SER A 143 16.30 -1.24 6.12
N THR A 144 15.40 -0.82 5.22
CA THR A 144 15.76 -0.03 4.02
C THR A 144 15.95 1.45 4.34
N LEU A 145 15.14 2.00 5.27
CA LEU A 145 15.16 3.43 5.58
C LEU A 145 16.07 3.81 6.77
N ARG A 146 16.72 2.83 7.36
CA ARG A 146 17.70 3.02 8.42
C ARG A 146 19.06 3.40 7.83
#